data_c80b398b6ba1c29e68b85110648d4075
#
_entry.id   c80b398b6ba1c29e68b85110648d4075
#
_cell.length_a   1.000
_cell.length_b   1.000
_cell.length_c   1.000
_cell.angle_alpha   90.00
_cell.angle_beta   90.00
_cell.angle_gamma   90.00
#
_symmetry.space_group_name_H-M   'P 1'
#
loop_
_entity.id
_entity.type
_entity.pdbx_description
1 polymer ?
#
loop_
_entity_poly.entity_id
_entity_poly.type
_entity_poly.pdbx_seq_one_letter_code
_entity_poly.pdbx_strand_id
1 'polypeptide(L)'
;MKNGFAIFFAVLLTLGGSWIGFVVAPTLQLGTAKLTTVLVTGDTWPQQRTGEATLGLQVYRANGCAACHTEQIRQDGVSFDVALTGAGKTPAAMAAVSNLISTLKLSALNKEEADAAAEQIKAAGGKSETHVFAFGADITRYHAVRRSVAADYLYDAPVQLGSLRVGPDLANIGARLPDAKILLLHLYAPSAVTKNSAMPSHKFLFEVRKPGSSPSPDALNLPKEFAPADGCEVVPKPEAKQLVAYLLSLRADAPLYEAPFTPNTKP
;
A
#
# COMPACT_ATOMS: atom_id res chain seq x y z
N MET A 1 55.28 16.13 1.74
CA MET A 1 53.85 16.24 1.46
C MET A 1 53.57 16.99 0.15
N LYS A 2 54.04 16.45 -1.00
CA LYS A 2 53.91 17.15 -2.32
C LYS A 2 52.53 17.05 -2.96
N ASN A 3 51.62 16.17 -2.45
CA ASN A 3 50.32 15.87 -3.08
C ASN A 3 49.11 16.39 -2.26
N GLY A 4 49.32 17.27 -1.25
CA GLY A 4 48.24 17.75 -0.40
C GLY A 4 47.12 18.47 -1.17
N PHE A 5 47.48 19.30 -2.12
CA PHE A 5 46.53 20.00 -3.01
C PHE A 5 45.74 19.03 -3.89
N ALA A 6 46.40 18.02 -4.45
CA ALA A 6 45.72 17.04 -5.29
C ALA A 6 44.68 16.22 -4.48
N ILE A 7 45.05 15.81 -3.27
CA ILE A 7 44.15 15.10 -2.38
C ILE A 7 42.95 15.99 -1.97
N PHE A 8 43.23 17.24 -1.61
CA PHE A 8 42.21 18.22 -1.26
C PHE A 8 41.17 18.39 -2.39
N PHE A 9 41.67 18.64 -3.62
CA PHE A 9 40.78 18.81 -4.78
C PHE A 9 40.06 17.52 -5.16
N ALA A 10 40.67 16.37 -5.02
CA ALA A 10 40.00 15.08 -5.25
C ALA A 10 38.84 14.87 -4.27
N VAL A 11 39.06 15.12 -2.99
CA VAL A 11 38.02 15.03 -1.96
C VAL A 11 36.90 16.06 -2.22
N LEU A 12 37.26 17.31 -2.51
CA LEU A 12 36.30 18.38 -2.82
C LEU A 12 35.40 18.02 -4.01
N LEU A 13 36.00 17.53 -5.11
CA LEU A 13 35.30 17.13 -6.32
C LEU A 13 34.36 15.92 -6.04
N THR A 14 34.83 14.94 -5.26
CA THR A 14 34.02 13.77 -4.91
C THR A 14 32.83 14.18 -4.04
N LEU A 15 33.04 14.97 -3.00
CA LEU A 15 31.97 15.45 -2.13
C LEU A 15 31.01 16.39 -2.86
N GLY A 16 31.57 17.34 -3.67
CA GLY A 16 30.76 18.25 -4.47
C GLY A 16 29.95 17.53 -5.52
N GLY A 17 30.53 16.57 -6.23
CA GLY A 17 29.81 15.73 -7.20
C GLY A 17 28.72 14.91 -6.57
N SER A 18 29.00 14.30 -5.41
CA SER A 18 28.00 13.58 -4.63
C SER A 18 26.85 14.50 -4.20
N TRP A 19 27.17 15.68 -3.65
CA TRP A 19 26.16 16.63 -3.22
C TRP A 19 25.30 17.15 -4.39
N ILE A 20 25.92 17.45 -5.53
CA ILE A 20 25.19 17.85 -6.75
C ILE A 20 24.26 16.72 -7.21
N GLY A 21 24.76 15.48 -7.28
CA GLY A 21 23.98 14.35 -7.77
C GLY A 21 22.84 13.92 -6.84
N PHE A 22 23.05 13.94 -5.53
CA PHE A 22 22.06 13.42 -4.56
C PHE A 22 21.18 14.49 -3.90
N VAL A 23 21.61 15.76 -3.94
CA VAL A 23 20.86 16.86 -3.32
C VAL A 23 20.37 17.86 -4.36
N VAL A 24 21.30 18.47 -5.12
CA VAL A 24 20.95 19.59 -6.01
C VAL A 24 20.09 19.11 -7.17
N ALA A 25 20.48 18.05 -7.87
CA ALA A 25 19.73 17.57 -9.03
C ALA A 25 18.32 17.10 -8.67
N PRO A 26 18.09 16.27 -7.64
CA PRO A 26 16.74 15.95 -7.20
C PRO A 26 15.92 17.15 -6.74
N THR A 27 16.54 18.09 -6.01
CA THR A 27 15.86 19.31 -5.56
C THR A 27 15.39 20.18 -6.73
N LEU A 28 16.22 20.32 -7.76
CA LEU A 28 15.84 21.07 -8.96
C LEU A 28 14.76 20.36 -9.77
N GLN A 29 14.83 19.03 -9.86
CA GLN A 29 13.84 18.24 -10.59
C GLN A 29 12.48 18.24 -9.87
N LEU A 30 12.44 18.00 -8.57
CA LEU A 30 11.22 17.95 -7.78
C LEU A 30 10.71 19.34 -7.41
N GLY A 31 11.59 20.29 -7.11
CA GLY A 31 11.20 21.66 -6.78
C GLY A 31 10.62 22.44 -7.96
N THR A 32 10.81 21.96 -9.18
CA THR A 32 10.16 22.47 -10.39
C THR A 32 8.97 21.64 -10.84
N ALA A 33 8.63 20.57 -10.12
CA ALA A 33 7.45 19.77 -10.43
C ALA A 33 6.19 20.65 -10.35
N LYS A 34 5.40 20.63 -11.42
CA LYS A 34 4.15 21.36 -11.52
C LYS A 34 3.00 20.39 -11.29
N LEU A 35 1.85 20.96 -10.91
CA LEU A 35 0.59 20.23 -10.96
C LEU A 35 0.40 19.64 -12.36
N THR A 36 0.07 18.39 -12.43
CA THR A 36 -0.28 17.69 -13.67
C THR A 36 -1.79 17.57 -13.80
N THR A 37 -2.25 17.08 -14.94
CA THR A 37 -3.67 16.96 -15.22
C THR A 37 -4.06 15.49 -15.32
N VAL A 38 -5.16 15.14 -14.69
CA VAL A 38 -5.77 13.80 -14.81
C VAL A 38 -6.30 13.62 -16.22
N LEU A 39 -5.87 12.56 -16.93
CA LEU A 39 -6.17 12.37 -18.35
C LEU A 39 -7.66 12.25 -18.68
N VAL A 40 -8.46 11.73 -17.75
CA VAL A 40 -9.89 11.47 -17.99
C VAL A 40 -10.78 12.63 -17.59
N THR A 41 -10.50 13.23 -16.41
CA THR A 41 -11.38 14.26 -15.83
C THR A 41 -10.91 15.68 -16.11
N GLY A 42 -9.65 15.88 -16.46
CA GLY A 42 -9.05 17.20 -16.61
C GLY A 42 -8.73 17.91 -15.29
N ASP A 43 -8.98 17.26 -14.16
CA ASP A 43 -8.70 17.82 -12.84
C ASP A 43 -7.19 17.96 -12.60
N THR A 44 -6.81 18.89 -11.73
CA THR A 44 -5.43 19.06 -11.31
C THR A 44 -5.01 17.96 -10.34
N TRP A 45 -3.77 17.46 -10.48
CA TRP A 45 -3.18 16.45 -9.62
C TRP A 45 -1.79 16.89 -9.11
N PRO A 46 -1.43 16.60 -7.85
CA PRO A 46 -2.27 16.00 -6.81
C PRO A 46 -3.28 16.99 -6.22
N GLN A 47 -4.31 16.48 -5.58
CA GLN A 47 -5.23 17.33 -4.82
C GLN A 47 -4.62 17.68 -3.46
N GLN A 48 -4.86 18.90 -3.00
CA GLN A 48 -4.46 19.31 -1.65
C GLN A 48 -5.21 18.50 -0.59
N ARG A 49 -4.50 18.06 0.43
CA ARG A 49 -5.13 17.40 1.58
C ARG A 49 -5.95 18.38 2.40
N THR A 50 -7.03 17.87 2.99
CA THR A 50 -7.81 18.61 3.99
C THR A 50 -7.00 18.88 5.24
N GLY A 51 -7.42 19.83 6.09
CA GLY A 51 -6.77 20.10 7.38
C GLY A 51 -6.70 18.87 8.28
N GLU A 52 -7.77 18.07 8.34
CA GLU A 52 -7.81 16.80 9.07
C GLU A 52 -6.76 15.79 8.55
N ALA A 53 -6.63 15.63 7.24
CA ALA A 53 -5.64 14.75 6.65
C ALA A 53 -4.20 15.25 6.89
N THR A 54 -4.00 16.57 6.92
CA THR A 54 -2.70 17.18 7.25
C THR A 54 -2.30 16.90 8.71
N LEU A 55 -3.25 17.02 9.65
CA LEU A 55 -3.03 16.61 11.04
C LEU A 55 -2.80 15.09 11.14
N GLY A 56 -3.52 14.31 10.35
CA GLY A 56 -3.36 12.86 10.28
C GLY A 56 -1.98 12.42 9.81
N LEU A 57 -1.35 13.16 8.89
CA LEU A 57 0.05 12.92 8.50
C LEU A 57 0.99 13.08 9.71
N GLN A 58 0.74 14.06 10.60
CA GLN A 58 1.54 14.21 11.82
C GLN A 58 1.37 13.00 12.75
N VAL A 59 0.13 12.49 12.92
CA VAL A 59 -0.15 11.27 13.69
C VAL A 59 0.54 10.06 13.06
N TYR A 60 0.49 9.90 11.74
CA TYR A 60 1.17 8.84 10.99
C TYR A 60 2.69 8.82 11.27
N ARG A 61 3.31 10.00 11.20
CA ARG A 61 4.74 10.17 11.47
C ARG A 61 5.10 9.91 12.93
N ALA A 62 4.33 10.44 13.86
CA ALA A 62 4.56 10.28 15.30
C ALA A 62 4.49 8.81 15.74
N ASN A 63 3.66 8.00 15.07
CA ASN A 63 3.51 6.57 15.35
C ASN A 63 4.48 5.69 14.54
N GLY A 64 5.33 6.25 13.68
CA GLY A 64 6.34 5.51 12.93
C GLY A 64 5.78 4.53 11.89
N CYS A 65 4.60 4.78 11.33
CA CYS A 65 3.93 3.89 10.38
C CYS A 65 4.80 3.59 9.16
N ALA A 66 5.60 4.56 8.71
CA ALA A 66 6.55 4.43 7.60
C ALA A 66 7.69 3.43 7.86
N ALA A 67 7.88 2.94 9.09
CA ALA A 67 8.85 1.90 9.38
C ALA A 67 8.41 0.52 8.86
N CYS A 68 7.09 0.28 8.78
CA CYS A 68 6.51 -0.99 8.34
C CYS A 68 5.72 -0.89 7.03
N HIS A 69 5.31 0.32 6.64
CA HIS A 69 4.54 0.59 5.43
C HIS A 69 5.32 1.52 4.50
N THR A 70 5.15 1.31 3.20
CA THR A 70 5.61 2.23 2.16
C THR A 70 4.41 2.98 1.59
N GLU A 71 4.68 4.16 1.00
CA GLU A 71 3.72 4.93 0.21
C GLU A 71 4.29 5.15 -1.20
N GLN A 72 4.62 4.05 -1.88
CA GLN A 72 5.19 4.07 -3.21
C GLN A 72 4.79 2.84 -4.01
N ILE A 73 3.92 3.01 -4.98
CA ILE A 73 3.58 1.94 -5.93
C ILE A 73 4.72 1.82 -6.93
N ARG A 74 5.30 0.63 -7.02
CA ARG A 74 6.38 0.31 -7.93
C ARG A 74 5.84 -0.41 -9.15
N GLN A 75 6.43 -0.12 -10.29
CA GLN A 75 6.19 -0.82 -11.55
C GLN A 75 7.50 -1.51 -11.95
N ASP A 76 8.05 -2.29 -11.03
CA ASP A 76 9.29 -3.01 -11.21
C ASP A 76 9.04 -4.51 -11.18
N GLY A 77 9.79 -5.22 -12.01
CA GLY A 77 9.70 -6.65 -12.11
C GLY A 77 8.53 -7.15 -12.97
N VAL A 78 8.48 -8.46 -13.07
CA VAL A 78 7.45 -9.21 -13.77
C VAL A 78 6.72 -10.06 -12.74
N SER A 79 5.41 -10.07 -12.78
CA SER A 79 4.59 -10.99 -11.99
C SER A 79 3.88 -11.98 -12.89
N PHE A 80 3.54 -13.13 -12.34
CA PHE A 80 2.90 -14.22 -13.03
C PHE A 80 1.60 -14.60 -12.31
N ASP A 81 0.54 -14.84 -13.08
CA ASP A 81 -0.69 -15.41 -12.57
C ASP A 81 -0.92 -16.76 -13.23
N VAL A 82 -1.33 -17.75 -12.46
CA VAL A 82 -1.64 -19.08 -12.95
C VAL A 82 -3.16 -19.25 -12.98
N ALA A 83 -3.73 -19.21 -14.19
CA ALA A 83 -5.15 -19.41 -14.41
C ALA A 83 -5.45 -20.90 -14.63
N LEU A 84 -6.46 -21.43 -13.94
CA LEU A 84 -6.96 -22.78 -14.19
C LEU A 84 -7.77 -22.79 -15.50
N THR A 85 -7.35 -23.61 -16.45
CA THR A 85 -8.06 -23.81 -17.74
C THR A 85 -8.83 -25.12 -17.81
N GLY A 86 -8.63 -26.00 -16.81
CA GLY A 86 -9.38 -27.25 -16.71
C GLY A 86 -9.13 -27.98 -15.40
N ALA A 87 -10.20 -28.46 -14.76
CA ALA A 87 -10.15 -29.14 -13.46
C ALA A 87 -9.94 -30.66 -13.54
N GLY A 88 -9.59 -31.17 -14.72
CA GLY A 88 -9.47 -32.61 -14.94
C GLY A 88 -10.74 -33.29 -15.49
N LYS A 89 -10.61 -34.57 -15.90
CA LYS A 89 -11.70 -35.29 -16.56
C LYS A 89 -12.48 -36.26 -15.63
N THR A 90 -11.96 -36.51 -14.44
CA THR A 90 -12.59 -37.44 -13.47
C THR A 90 -13.06 -36.68 -12.24
N PRO A 91 -14.12 -37.13 -11.54
CA PRO A 91 -14.58 -36.49 -10.31
C PRO A 91 -13.50 -36.40 -9.23
N ALA A 92 -12.64 -37.42 -9.14
CA ALA A 92 -11.50 -37.42 -8.19
C ALA A 92 -10.46 -36.33 -8.54
N ALA A 93 -10.11 -36.16 -9.80
CA ALA A 93 -9.21 -35.09 -10.24
C ALA A 93 -9.81 -33.71 -10.02
N MET A 94 -11.10 -33.54 -10.29
CA MET A 94 -11.81 -32.27 -10.03
C MET A 94 -11.79 -31.88 -8.56
N ALA A 95 -12.04 -32.85 -7.65
CA ALA A 95 -11.97 -32.62 -6.22
C ALA A 95 -10.53 -32.28 -5.76
N ALA A 96 -9.54 -33.01 -6.25
CA ALA A 96 -8.12 -32.77 -5.92
C ALA A 96 -7.66 -31.35 -6.36
N VAL A 97 -8.02 -30.96 -7.56
CA VAL A 97 -7.69 -29.62 -8.11
C VAL A 97 -8.41 -28.53 -7.32
N SER A 98 -9.70 -28.71 -6.98
CA SER A 98 -10.46 -27.76 -6.18
C SER A 98 -9.86 -27.52 -4.79
N ASN A 99 -9.48 -28.61 -4.11
CA ASN A 99 -8.82 -28.52 -2.80
C ASN A 99 -7.44 -27.82 -2.91
N LEU A 100 -6.69 -28.12 -3.95
CA LEU A 100 -5.38 -27.53 -4.18
C LEU A 100 -5.48 -26.02 -4.41
N ILE A 101 -6.41 -25.57 -5.25
CA ILE A 101 -6.60 -24.13 -5.57
C ILE A 101 -6.99 -23.33 -4.34
N SER A 102 -7.74 -23.91 -3.40
CA SER A 102 -8.13 -23.23 -2.17
C SER A 102 -6.93 -22.91 -1.25
N THR A 103 -5.80 -23.56 -1.45
CA THR A 103 -4.59 -23.42 -0.63
C THR A 103 -3.42 -22.76 -1.36
N LEU A 104 -3.41 -22.81 -2.71
CA LEU A 104 -2.34 -22.24 -3.51
C LEU A 104 -2.54 -20.74 -3.72
N LYS A 105 -1.44 -20.00 -3.64
CA LYS A 105 -1.35 -18.65 -4.16
C LYS A 105 -1.20 -18.76 -5.68
N LEU A 106 -2.12 -18.15 -6.44
CA LEU A 106 -2.18 -18.25 -7.90
C LEU A 106 -1.93 -16.93 -8.62
N SER A 107 -1.81 -15.83 -7.90
CA SER A 107 -1.59 -14.49 -8.48
C SER A 107 -0.41 -13.76 -7.85
N ALA A 108 0.15 -12.84 -8.63
CA ALA A 108 1.30 -12.04 -8.29
C ALA A 108 2.50 -12.87 -7.80
N LEU A 109 2.78 -13.94 -8.54
CA LEU A 109 3.85 -14.90 -8.27
C LEU A 109 5.16 -14.41 -8.92
N ASN A 110 6.31 -14.87 -8.39
CA ASN A 110 7.53 -14.90 -9.18
C ASN A 110 7.51 -16.12 -10.14
N LYS A 111 8.50 -16.23 -11.03
CA LYS A 111 8.51 -17.29 -12.04
C LYS A 111 8.57 -18.70 -11.42
N GLU A 112 9.40 -18.89 -10.39
CA GLU A 112 9.56 -20.17 -9.72
C GLU A 112 8.28 -20.60 -9.00
N GLU A 113 7.61 -19.65 -8.30
CA GLU A 113 6.33 -19.90 -7.66
C GLU A 113 5.24 -20.28 -8.68
N ALA A 114 5.20 -19.60 -9.84
CA ALA A 114 4.23 -19.87 -10.90
C ALA A 114 4.47 -21.25 -11.55
N ASP A 115 5.71 -21.56 -11.86
CA ASP A 115 6.08 -22.87 -12.40
C ASP A 115 5.72 -23.99 -11.43
N ALA A 116 6.01 -23.80 -10.14
CA ALA A 116 5.65 -24.76 -9.08
C ALA A 116 4.14 -24.94 -8.93
N ALA A 117 3.36 -23.85 -8.97
CA ALA A 117 1.91 -23.91 -8.91
C ALA A 117 1.31 -24.62 -10.12
N ALA A 118 1.82 -24.34 -11.32
CA ALA A 118 1.37 -24.98 -12.56
C ALA A 118 1.66 -26.49 -12.54
N GLU A 119 2.85 -26.90 -12.08
CA GLU A 119 3.20 -28.35 -11.94
C GLU A 119 2.33 -29.05 -10.89
N GLN A 120 2.00 -28.41 -9.76
CA GLN A 120 1.10 -28.99 -8.77
C GLN A 120 -0.32 -29.17 -9.32
N ILE A 121 -0.85 -28.20 -10.08
CA ILE A 121 -2.16 -28.30 -10.75
C ILE A 121 -2.14 -29.44 -11.75
N LYS A 122 -1.07 -29.56 -12.54
CA LYS A 122 -0.90 -30.64 -13.53
C LYS A 122 -0.81 -32.01 -12.84
N ALA A 123 -0.05 -32.12 -11.75
CA ALA A 123 0.06 -33.36 -10.98
C ALA A 123 -1.30 -33.80 -10.38
N ALA A 124 -2.18 -32.86 -10.00
CA ALA A 124 -3.54 -33.11 -9.58
C ALA A 124 -4.49 -33.47 -10.73
N GLY A 125 -4.01 -33.49 -11.99
CA GLY A 125 -4.82 -33.80 -13.17
C GLY A 125 -5.52 -32.59 -13.79
N GLY A 126 -5.24 -31.38 -13.32
CA GLY A 126 -5.73 -30.13 -13.88
C GLY A 126 -4.91 -29.62 -15.07
N LYS A 127 -5.39 -28.54 -15.65
CA LYS A 127 -4.68 -27.74 -16.67
C LYS A 127 -4.66 -26.28 -16.23
N SER A 128 -3.53 -25.64 -16.43
CA SER A 128 -3.35 -24.22 -16.13
C SER A 128 -2.64 -23.51 -17.27
N GLU A 129 -2.82 -22.21 -17.31
CA GLU A 129 -2.11 -21.30 -18.19
C GLU A 129 -1.46 -20.20 -17.35
N THR A 130 -0.21 -19.87 -17.65
CA THR A 130 0.52 -18.83 -16.93
C THR A 130 0.48 -17.54 -17.72
N HIS A 131 -0.14 -16.52 -17.14
CA HIS A 131 -0.16 -15.17 -17.68
C HIS A 131 0.96 -14.33 -17.10
N VAL A 132 1.62 -13.55 -17.96
CA VAL A 132 2.76 -12.70 -17.59
C VAL A 132 2.30 -11.25 -17.53
N PHE A 133 2.53 -10.60 -16.38
CA PHE A 133 2.24 -9.19 -16.20
C PHE A 133 3.54 -8.40 -16.03
N ALA A 134 3.80 -7.49 -16.97
CA ALA A 134 5.01 -6.65 -16.99
C ALA A 134 4.98 -5.47 -15.96
N PHE A 135 3.99 -5.43 -15.08
CA PHE A 135 3.76 -4.27 -14.20
C PHE A 135 4.11 -4.51 -12.74
N GLY A 136 4.68 -5.66 -12.40
CA GLY A 136 5.09 -6.01 -11.06
C GLY A 136 3.94 -6.25 -10.07
N ALA A 137 4.33 -6.73 -8.88
CA ALA A 137 3.38 -7.18 -7.86
C ALA A 137 2.54 -6.06 -7.24
N ASP A 138 3.03 -4.83 -7.24
CA ASP A 138 2.31 -3.71 -6.62
C ASP A 138 1.03 -3.39 -7.36
N ILE A 139 1.08 -3.39 -8.68
CA ILE A 139 -0.09 -3.09 -9.50
C ILE A 139 -1.07 -4.25 -9.50
N THR A 140 -0.58 -5.48 -9.61
CA THR A 140 -1.44 -6.67 -9.62
C THR A 140 -2.09 -6.97 -8.28
N ARG A 141 -1.35 -6.84 -7.17
CA ARG A 141 -1.85 -7.14 -5.81
C ARG A 141 -2.72 -6.05 -5.22
N TYR A 142 -2.36 -4.81 -5.45
CA TYR A 142 -2.96 -3.70 -4.71
C TYR A 142 -3.99 -2.93 -5.52
N HIS A 143 -4.35 -3.45 -6.68
CA HIS A 143 -5.32 -2.80 -7.58
C HIS A 143 -4.98 -1.34 -7.88
N ALA A 144 -3.69 -1.00 -7.82
CA ALA A 144 -3.23 0.30 -8.25
C ALA A 144 -3.29 0.37 -9.78
N VAL A 145 -3.78 1.47 -10.30
CA VAL A 145 -3.92 1.63 -11.74
C VAL A 145 -2.61 2.05 -12.41
N ARG A 146 -1.66 2.57 -11.64
CA ARG A 146 -0.37 3.05 -12.13
C ARG A 146 0.70 3.06 -11.03
N ARG A 147 1.96 3.19 -11.45
CA ARG A 147 3.07 3.46 -10.54
C ARG A 147 2.97 4.88 -9.94
N SER A 148 3.60 5.07 -8.79
CA SER A 148 3.79 6.40 -8.22
C SER A 148 4.73 7.24 -9.09
N VAL A 149 4.46 8.52 -9.17
CA VAL A 149 5.27 9.53 -9.88
C VAL A 149 5.61 10.69 -8.94
N ALA A 150 6.59 11.51 -9.32
CA ALA A 150 7.04 12.63 -8.50
C ALA A 150 5.88 13.61 -8.16
N ALA A 151 4.95 13.80 -9.08
CA ALA A 151 3.78 14.65 -8.87
C ALA A 151 2.91 14.20 -7.69
N ASP A 152 2.82 12.91 -7.39
CA ASP A 152 2.00 12.40 -6.26
C ASP A 152 2.42 12.98 -4.91
N TYR A 153 3.69 13.37 -4.78
CA TYR A 153 4.31 13.83 -3.54
C TYR A 153 4.52 15.35 -3.46
N LEU A 154 3.95 16.11 -4.39
CA LEU A 154 4.21 17.55 -4.52
C LEU A 154 3.88 18.34 -3.25
N TYR A 155 2.89 17.89 -2.49
CA TYR A 155 2.48 18.51 -1.22
C TYR A 155 3.06 17.83 0.02
N ASP A 156 3.95 16.85 -0.15
CA ASP A 156 4.55 16.12 0.97
C ASP A 156 5.89 16.73 1.38
N ALA A 157 5.94 17.20 2.61
CA ALA A 157 7.17 17.76 3.19
C ALA A 157 7.38 17.23 4.62
N PRO A 158 8.22 16.21 4.83
CA PRO A 158 8.87 15.34 3.85
C PRO A 158 7.97 14.22 3.30
N VAL A 159 8.36 13.67 2.16
CA VAL A 159 7.71 12.51 1.53
C VAL A 159 7.81 11.27 2.45
N GLN A 160 6.74 10.52 2.55
CA GLN A 160 6.64 9.33 3.41
C GLN A 160 6.83 8.03 2.62
N LEU A 161 7.93 7.88 1.89
CA LEU A 161 8.17 6.68 1.05
C LEU A 161 8.18 5.38 1.86
N GLY A 162 8.59 5.45 3.13
CA GLY A 162 8.79 4.28 3.98
C GLY A 162 10.10 3.56 3.71
N SER A 163 10.49 2.67 4.62
CA SER A 163 11.76 1.93 4.53
C SER A 163 11.56 0.44 4.29
N LEU A 164 10.53 -0.15 4.86
CA LEU A 164 10.24 -1.58 4.78
C LEU A 164 8.77 -1.82 4.42
N ARG A 165 8.50 -2.98 3.82
CA ARG A 165 7.14 -3.49 3.56
C ARG A 165 6.84 -4.71 4.41
N VAL A 166 6.79 -4.53 5.73
CA VAL A 166 6.26 -5.54 6.64
C VAL A 166 4.74 -5.63 6.47
N GLY A 167 4.09 -4.47 6.35
CA GLY A 167 2.70 -4.32 5.92
C GLY A 167 2.58 -3.97 4.44
N PRO A 168 1.34 -3.89 3.91
CA PRO A 168 1.09 -3.49 2.51
C PRO A 168 1.49 -2.03 2.26
N ASP A 169 1.73 -1.70 0.98
CA ASP A 169 1.88 -0.32 0.54
C ASP A 169 0.59 0.47 0.74
N LEU A 170 0.71 1.72 1.18
CA LEU A 170 -0.43 2.58 1.52
C LEU A 170 -0.70 3.69 0.50
N ALA A 171 0.13 3.87 -0.54
CA ALA A 171 -0.02 4.97 -1.50
C ALA A 171 -1.40 5.05 -2.17
N ASN A 172 -2.14 3.94 -2.23
CA ASN A 172 -3.49 3.88 -2.79
C ASN A 172 -4.52 3.31 -1.81
N ILE A 173 -4.29 3.42 -0.51
CA ILE A 173 -5.18 2.82 0.49
C ILE A 173 -6.56 3.47 0.48
N GLY A 174 -6.66 4.77 0.23
CA GLY A 174 -7.92 5.49 0.18
C GLY A 174 -8.82 5.08 -0.98
N ALA A 175 -8.27 4.62 -2.11
CA ALA A 175 -9.07 4.05 -3.20
C ALA A 175 -9.38 2.56 -2.96
N ARG A 176 -8.44 1.84 -2.35
CA ARG A 176 -8.54 0.40 -2.11
C ARG A 176 -9.48 0.04 -0.98
N LEU A 177 -9.50 0.85 0.08
CA LEU A 177 -10.31 0.65 1.28
C LEU A 177 -10.95 1.98 1.73
N PRO A 178 -11.97 2.47 1.01
CA PRO A 178 -12.53 3.80 1.22
C PRO A 178 -13.46 3.90 2.44
N ASP A 179 -13.53 2.87 3.28
CA ASP A 179 -14.38 2.84 4.47
C ASP A 179 -13.60 3.23 5.73
N ALA A 180 -13.91 4.41 6.27
CA ALA A 180 -13.31 4.93 7.49
C ALA A 180 -13.52 3.99 8.71
N LYS A 181 -14.67 3.32 8.81
CA LYS A 181 -14.98 2.43 9.93
C LYS A 181 -14.10 1.19 9.93
N ILE A 182 -13.84 0.64 8.73
CA ILE A 182 -12.93 -0.50 8.57
C ILE A 182 -11.50 -0.10 8.92
N LEU A 183 -11.06 1.08 8.51
CA LEU A 183 -9.72 1.59 8.87
C LEU A 183 -9.59 1.82 10.38
N LEU A 184 -10.59 2.40 11.02
CA LEU A 184 -10.62 2.55 12.49
C LEU A 184 -10.59 1.20 13.19
N LEU A 185 -11.39 0.23 12.73
CA LEU A 185 -11.39 -1.12 13.26
C LEU A 185 -10.01 -1.78 13.09
N HIS A 186 -9.38 -1.61 11.92
CA HIS A 186 -8.05 -2.14 11.65
C HIS A 186 -6.98 -1.54 12.55
N LEU A 187 -7.06 -0.25 12.87
CA LEU A 187 -6.15 0.41 13.83
C LEU A 187 -6.36 -0.10 15.26
N TYR A 188 -7.59 -0.32 15.67
CA TYR A 188 -7.90 -0.80 17.02
C TYR A 188 -7.58 -2.28 17.21
N ALA A 189 -8.02 -3.11 16.27
CA ALA A 189 -7.90 -4.57 16.31
C ALA A 189 -7.54 -5.10 14.90
N PRO A 190 -6.27 -5.07 14.49
CA PRO A 190 -5.85 -5.49 13.14
C PRO A 190 -6.30 -6.91 12.78
N SER A 191 -6.25 -7.82 13.75
CA SER A 191 -6.66 -9.23 13.56
C SER A 191 -8.17 -9.41 13.35
N ALA A 192 -9.00 -8.42 13.71
CA ALA A 192 -10.42 -8.41 13.40
C ALA A 192 -10.71 -8.21 11.91
N VAL A 193 -9.81 -7.52 11.20
CA VAL A 193 -9.95 -7.26 9.75
C VAL A 193 -9.11 -8.24 8.94
N THR A 194 -7.89 -8.52 9.39
CA THR A 194 -6.95 -9.41 8.70
C THR A 194 -6.49 -10.48 9.67
N LYS A 195 -6.97 -11.72 9.48
CA LYS A 195 -6.58 -12.86 10.31
C LYS A 195 -5.06 -13.01 10.37
N ASN A 196 -4.51 -13.18 11.57
CA ASN A 196 -3.08 -13.30 11.84
C ASN A 196 -2.26 -12.06 11.42
N SER A 197 -2.85 -10.87 11.45
CA SER A 197 -2.13 -9.63 11.18
C SER A 197 -0.94 -9.46 12.14
N ALA A 198 0.23 -9.15 11.58
CA ALA A 198 1.43 -8.77 12.34
C ALA A 198 1.42 -7.30 12.77
N MET A 199 0.45 -6.51 12.32
CA MET A 199 0.32 -5.10 12.68
C MET A 199 -0.01 -4.98 14.18
N PRO A 200 0.71 -4.16 14.95
CA PRO A 200 0.37 -3.90 16.33
C PRO A 200 -0.94 -3.12 16.45
N SER A 201 -1.71 -3.39 17.50
CA SER A 201 -2.92 -2.61 17.78
C SER A 201 -2.57 -1.22 18.32
N HIS A 202 -3.28 -0.19 17.83
CA HIS A 202 -3.09 1.20 18.23
C HIS A 202 -4.23 1.64 19.16
N LYS A 203 -4.54 0.81 20.19
CA LYS A 203 -5.62 1.05 21.14
C LYS A 203 -5.52 2.39 21.87
N PHE A 204 -4.31 2.93 22.03
CA PHE A 204 -4.05 4.23 22.65
C PHE A 204 -4.67 5.42 21.88
N LEU A 205 -5.00 5.23 20.59
CA LEU A 205 -5.74 6.19 19.77
C LEU A 205 -7.25 6.18 20.02
N PHE A 206 -7.71 5.34 20.94
CA PHE A 206 -9.12 5.16 21.26
C PHE A 206 -9.38 5.35 22.74
N GLU A 207 -10.62 5.64 23.08
CA GLU A 207 -11.12 5.73 24.45
C GLU A 207 -12.11 4.61 24.71
N VAL A 208 -11.92 3.88 25.79
CA VAL A 208 -12.89 2.90 26.29
C VAL A 208 -13.65 3.57 27.42
N ARG A 209 -14.96 3.72 27.26
CA ARG A 209 -15.81 4.42 28.24
C ARG A 209 -17.18 3.77 28.36
N LYS A 210 -17.91 4.10 29.41
CA LYS A 210 -19.33 3.79 29.49
C LYS A 210 -20.09 4.70 28.53
N PRO A 211 -21.06 4.18 27.78
CA PRO A 211 -21.94 5.03 26.98
C PRO A 211 -22.72 5.99 27.88
N GLY A 212 -23.03 7.18 27.36
CA GLY A 212 -23.88 8.13 28.03
C GLY A 212 -25.35 7.68 28.02
N SER A 213 -26.28 8.62 27.82
CA SER A 213 -27.71 8.30 27.65
C SER A 213 -28.01 7.41 26.43
N SER A 214 -27.11 7.44 25.43
CA SER A 214 -27.11 6.55 24.26
C SER A 214 -25.66 6.28 23.83
N PRO A 215 -25.38 5.15 23.14
CA PRO A 215 -24.05 4.89 22.56
C PRO A 215 -23.63 5.99 21.61
N SER A 216 -22.33 6.26 21.56
CA SER A 216 -21.75 7.24 20.64
C SER A 216 -21.97 6.81 19.17
N PRO A 217 -22.34 7.71 18.26
CA PRO A 217 -22.43 7.40 16.83
C PRO A 217 -21.06 7.01 16.21
N ASP A 218 -19.99 7.39 16.88
CA ASP A 218 -18.62 7.07 16.51
C ASP A 218 -18.09 5.77 17.15
N ALA A 219 -18.89 5.11 17.99
CA ALA A 219 -18.46 3.86 18.65
C ALA A 219 -18.17 2.77 17.61
N LEU A 220 -17.04 2.06 17.82
CA LEU A 220 -16.66 0.97 16.94
C LEU A 220 -17.60 -0.23 17.12
N ASN A 221 -18.02 -0.81 16.01
CA ASN A 221 -18.70 -2.12 16.01
C ASN A 221 -17.64 -3.22 16.04
N LEU A 222 -17.35 -3.73 17.23
CA LEU A 222 -16.30 -4.70 17.46
C LEU A 222 -16.86 -6.14 17.49
N PRO A 223 -16.18 -7.12 16.87
CA PRO A 223 -16.44 -8.53 17.12
C PRO A 223 -16.29 -8.84 18.61
N LYS A 224 -17.06 -9.80 19.13
CA LYS A 224 -17.11 -10.14 20.57
C LYS A 224 -15.73 -10.39 21.19
N GLU A 225 -14.83 -11.03 20.47
CA GLU A 225 -13.45 -11.33 20.91
C GLU A 225 -12.57 -10.10 21.12
N PHE A 226 -12.91 -8.96 20.48
CA PHE A 226 -12.19 -7.68 20.59
C PHE A 226 -12.97 -6.62 21.35
N ALA A 227 -14.18 -6.96 21.80
CA ALA A 227 -15.03 -6.04 22.54
C ALA A 227 -14.40 -5.66 23.89
N PRO A 228 -14.64 -4.44 24.39
CA PRO A 228 -14.26 -4.06 25.73
C PRO A 228 -15.08 -4.80 26.79
N ALA A 229 -14.82 -4.55 28.07
CA ALA A 229 -15.65 -5.07 29.15
C ALA A 229 -17.12 -4.72 28.96
N ASP A 230 -18.01 -5.57 29.49
CA ASP A 230 -19.46 -5.41 29.35
C ASP A 230 -19.94 -4.01 29.73
N GLY A 231 -20.81 -3.46 28.89
CA GLY A 231 -21.38 -2.12 29.06
C GLY A 231 -20.46 -0.97 28.71
N CYS A 232 -19.30 -1.23 28.08
CA CYS A 232 -18.40 -0.19 27.58
C CYS A 232 -18.46 -0.08 26.06
N GLU A 233 -18.19 1.11 25.55
CA GLU A 233 -18.00 1.41 24.13
C GLU A 233 -16.54 1.83 23.86
N VAL A 234 -16.08 1.64 22.62
CA VAL A 234 -14.77 2.11 22.14
C VAL A 234 -15.00 3.22 21.14
N VAL A 235 -14.48 4.40 21.44
CA VAL A 235 -14.66 5.61 20.62
C VAL A 235 -13.31 6.09 20.12
N PRO A 236 -13.15 6.42 18.82
CA PRO A 236 -11.91 6.95 18.29
C PRO A 236 -11.66 8.36 18.83
N LYS A 237 -10.44 8.61 19.31
CA LYS A 237 -9.97 9.96 19.63
C LYS A 237 -9.79 10.79 18.36
N PRO A 238 -9.66 12.12 18.46
CA PRO A 238 -9.42 12.98 17.30
C PRO A 238 -8.24 12.51 16.43
N GLU A 239 -7.15 12.04 17.06
CA GLU A 239 -5.96 11.56 16.38
C GLU A 239 -6.24 10.33 15.52
N ALA A 240 -7.10 9.41 15.96
CA ALA A 240 -7.51 8.26 15.15
C ALA A 240 -8.29 8.69 13.90
N LYS A 241 -9.21 9.65 14.05
CA LYS A 241 -10.00 10.19 12.93
C LYS A 241 -9.13 10.94 11.94
N GLN A 242 -8.20 11.75 12.42
CA GLN A 242 -7.21 12.46 11.62
C GLN A 242 -6.32 11.50 10.84
N LEU A 243 -5.81 10.45 11.50
CA LEU A 243 -5.02 9.42 10.85
C LEU A 243 -5.81 8.73 9.73
N VAL A 244 -7.06 8.38 9.98
CA VAL A 244 -7.93 7.80 8.96
C VAL A 244 -8.21 8.77 7.82
N ALA A 245 -8.41 10.07 8.11
CA ALA A 245 -8.55 11.09 7.07
C ALA A 245 -7.28 11.18 6.18
N TYR A 246 -6.09 11.08 6.79
CA TYR A 246 -4.84 10.98 6.04
C TYR A 246 -4.80 9.73 5.16
N LEU A 247 -5.07 8.56 5.72
CA LEU A 247 -5.05 7.30 4.95
C LEU A 247 -6.04 7.32 3.77
N LEU A 248 -7.24 7.88 3.97
CA LEU A 248 -8.24 8.03 2.91
C LEU A 248 -7.81 9.04 1.82
N SER A 249 -6.92 9.98 2.15
CA SER A 249 -6.36 10.92 1.18
C SER A 249 -5.26 10.32 0.31
N LEU A 250 -4.71 9.15 0.69
CA LEU A 250 -3.68 8.45 -0.06
C LEU A 250 -4.31 7.71 -1.24
N ARG A 251 -4.28 8.35 -2.41
CA ARG A 251 -4.85 7.83 -3.66
C ARG A 251 -3.83 7.90 -4.78
N ALA A 252 -3.76 6.85 -5.58
CA ALA A 252 -2.93 6.73 -6.78
C ALA A 252 -3.72 6.08 -7.92
N ASP A 253 -5.03 6.36 -7.95
CA ASP A 253 -6.00 5.81 -8.91
C ASP A 253 -6.27 6.75 -10.11
N ALA A 254 -5.73 7.97 -10.11
CA ALA A 254 -5.87 8.89 -11.22
C ALA A 254 -4.88 8.57 -12.36
N PRO A 255 -5.32 8.37 -13.61
CA PRO A 255 -4.43 8.16 -14.75
C PRO A 255 -3.73 9.48 -15.13
N LEU A 256 -2.40 9.45 -15.18
CA LEU A 256 -1.54 10.58 -15.51
C LEU A 256 -0.72 10.29 -16.77
N TYR A 257 -0.33 11.35 -17.49
CA TYR A 257 0.50 11.20 -18.69
C TYR A 257 1.85 10.51 -18.39
N GLU A 258 2.49 10.83 -17.26
CA GLU A 258 3.77 10.25 -16.83
C GLU A 258 3.66 8.80 -16.36
N ALA A 259 2.47 8.37 -15.98
CA ALA A 259 2.14 7.01 -15.63
C ALA A 259 0.75 6.68 -16.19
N PRO A 260 0.68 6.30 -17.46
CA PRO A 260 -0.58 6.01 -18.11
C PRO A 260 -1.27 4.82 -17.44
N PHE A 261 -2.58 4.83 -17.53
CA PHE A 261 -3.45 3.79 -17.00
C PHE A 261 -3.03 2.40 -17.50
N THR A 262 -2.78 1.52 -16.56
CA THR A 262 -2.71 0.09 -16.87
C THR A 262 -4.14 -0.44 -16.81
N PRO A 263 -4.72 -0.93 -17.91
CA PRO A 263 -6.03 -1.53 -17.86
C PRO A 263 -6.03 -2.61 -16.79
N ASN A 264 -6.88 -2.45 -15.79
CA ASN A 264 -7.14 -3.50 -14.83
C ASN A 264 -7.85 -4.61 -15.62
N THR A 265 -7.10 -5.50 -16.20
CA THR A 265 -7.66 -6.77 -16.65
C THR A 265 -8.07 -7.51 -15.38
N LYS A 266 -9.27 -7.15 -14.87
CA LYS A 266 -9.95 -8.07 -13.95
C LYS A 266 -10.10 -9.37 -14.72
N PRO A 267 -9.66 -10.49 -14.12
CA PRO A 267 -10.00 -11.79 -14.68
C PRO A 267 -11.50 -11.99 -14.75
#